data_8bcaa8348d50b50e49fa2119f12f0d92
#
_entry.id   8bcaa8348d50b50e49fa2119f12f0d92
#
_cell.length_a   1.000
_cell.length_b   1.000
_cell.length_c   1.000
_cell.angle_alpha   90.00
_cell.angle_beta   90.00
_cell.angle_gamma   90.00
#
_symmetry.space_group_name_H-M   'P 1'
#
loop_
_entity.id
_entity.type
_entity.pdbx_description
1 polymer ?
#
loop_
_entity_poly.entity_id
_entity_poly.type
_entity_poly.pdbx_seq_one_letter_code
_entity_poly.pdbx_strand_id
1 'polypeptide(L)'
;MAKRINTKESVINLAPYVDKKIRVKFVGGREVIGILKGADPICNMVLDETVEFLIDSKTGFLSNEERELGILIARGTSVLAICDENGFGEVANPYAE
;
A
#
# COMPACT_ATOMS: atom_id res chain seq x y z
N MET A 1 1.42 29.22 -9.44
CA MET A 1 1.46 28.88 -8.46
C MET A 1 1.66 27.98 -8.38
N ALA A 2 2.53 27.94 -8.40
CA ALA A 2 2.50 26.77 -8.16
C ALA A 2 1.50 26.52 -7.31
N LYS A 3 0.85 25.64 -7.67
CA LYS A 3 -0.07 25.25 -6.84
C LYS A 3 0.53 24.85 -5.61
N ARG A 4 0.15 25.46 -4.62
CA ARG A 4 0.66 25.14 -3.38
C ARG A 4 -0.02 23.91 -2.86
N ILE A 5 0.74 22.98 -2.43
CA ILE A 5 0.18 21.78 -1.87
C ILE A 5 -0.38 22.10 -0.50
N ASN A 6 -1.63 21.77 -0.32
CA ASN A 6 -2.26 21.87 0.98
C ASN A 6 -1.69 20.76 1.86
N THR A 7 -1.20 21.10 3.04
CA THR A 7 -0.61 20.11 3.91
C THR A 7 -1.60 19.03 4.31
N LYS A 8 -2.88 19.36 4.42
CA LYS A 8 -3.89 18.35 4.72
C LYS A 8 -4.02 17.34 3.61
N GLU A 9 -3.83 17.77 2.37
CA GLU A 9 -3.91 16.87 1.22
C GLU A 9 -2.68 16.02 1.07
N SER A 10 -1.55 16.47 1.62
CA SER A 10 -0.32 15.71 1.52
C SER A 10 -0.08 14.80 2.72
N VAL A 11 -1.00 14.80 3.69
CA VAL A 11 -0.89 13.94 4.86
C VAL A 11 -1.94 12.84 4.74
N ILE A 12 -1.48 11.60 4.78
CA ILE A 12 -2.39 10.47 4.71
C ILE A 12 -2.64 9.98 6.12
N ASN A 13 -3.90 9.93 6.50
CA ASN A 13 -4.28 9.42 7.80
C ASN A 13 -4.64 7.96 7.68
N LEU A 14 -3.78 7.10 8.19
CA LEU A 14 -3.97 5.66 8.13
C LEU A 14 -4.55 5.09 9.43
N ALA A 15 -4.82 5.93 10.41
CA ALA A 15 -5.34 5.44 11.69
C ALA A 15 -6.62 4.61 11.53
N PRO A 16 -7.55 4.94 10.64
CA PRO A 16 -8.76 4.11 10.51
C PRO A 16 -8.48 2.71 9.99
N TYR A 17 -7.31 2.47 9.42
CA TYR A 17 -6.97 1.17 8.84
C TYR A 17 -6.17 0.28 9.79
N VAL A 18 -5.78 0.80 10.96
CA VAL A 18 -4.97 0.01 11.90
C VAL A 18 -5.77 -1.20 12.36
N ASP A 19 -5.12 -2.36 12.38
CA ASP A 19 -5.67 -3.66 12.71
C ASP A 19 -6.70 -4.16 11.69
N LYS A 20 -6.73 -3.54 10.50
CA LYS A 20 -7.58 -4.00 9.43
C LYS A 20 -6.73 -4.54 8.28
N LYS A 21 -7.34 -5.42 7.51
CA LYS A 21 -6.67 -5.97 6.34
C LYS A 21 -6.79 -4.96 5.20
N ILE A 22 -5.66 -4.57 4.64
CA ILE A 22 -5.62 -3.59 3.56
C ILE A 22 -4.83 -4.16 2.39
N ARG A 23 -5.08 -3.59 1.23
CA ARG A 23 -4.35 -3.92 0.01
C ARG A 23 -3.43 -2.75 -0.30
N VAL A 24 -2.16 -3.04 -0.52
CA VAL A 24 -1.15 -2.03 -0.80
C VAL A 24 -0.57 -2.28 -2.17
N LYS A 25 -0.58 -1.25 -3.00
CA LYS A 25 0.03 -1.30 -4.32
C LYS A 25 1.35 -0.57 -4.27
N PHE A 26 2.39 -1.21 -4.79
CA PHE A 26 3.73 -0.65 -4.77
C PHE A 26 4.12 -0.12 -6.14
N VAL A 27 5.01 0.84 -6.14
CA VAL A 27 5.67 1.29 -7.35
C VAL A 27 6.37 0.08 -7.98
N GLY A 28 6.19 -0.12 -9.27
CA GLY A 28 6.77 -1.27 -9.95
C GLY A 28 5.80 -2.43 -10.12
N GLY A 29 4.58 -2.29 -9.65
CA GLY A 29 3.54 -3.29 -9.95
C GLY A 29 3.33 -4.36 -8.90
N ARG A 30 4.09 -4.35 -7.79
CA ARG A 30 3.84 -5.31 -6.71
C ARG A 30 2.58 -4.94 -5.97
N GLU A 31 1.92 -5.95 -5.45
CA GLU A 31 0.69 -5.75 -4.70
C GLU A 31 0.60 -6.78 -3.58
N VAL A 32 0.26 -6.32 -2.39
CA VAL A 32 0.16 -7.19 -1.22
C VAL A 32 -1.13 -6.90 -0.46
N ILE A 33 -1.57 -7.88 0.32
CA ILE A 33 -2.63 -7.68 1.32
C ILE A 33 -2.03 -8.06 2.67
N GLY A 34 -2.29 -7.25 3.68
CA GLY A 34 -1.84 -7.53 5.03
C GLY A 34 -2.61 -6.73 6.06
N ILE A 35 -2.39 -7.07 7.32
CA ILE A 35 -3.04 -6.37 8.43
C ILE A 35 -2.12 -5.23 8.84
N LEU A 36 -2.64 -4.01 8.80
CA LEU A 36 -1.84 -2.84 9.16
C LEU A 36 -1.65 -2.79 10.66
N LYS A 37 -0.41 -2.86 11.11
CA LYS A 37 -0.10 -2.82 12.54
C LYS A 37 0.41 -1.47 12.99
N GLY A 38 0.97 -0.70 12.09
CA GLY A 38 1.43 0.65 12.40
C GLY A 38 1.78 1.38 11.15
N ALA A 39 1.72 2.70 11.21
CA ALA A 39 2.03 3.55 10.07
C ALA A 39 2.45 4.91 10.56
N ASP A 40 3.23 5.61 9.73
CA ASP A 40 3.59 6.99 10.03
C ASP A 40 3.02 7.92 8.96
N PRO A 41 3.17 9.23 9.13
CA PRO A 41 2.55 10.19 8.22
C PRO A 41 3.09 10.16 6.78
N ILE A 42 4.25 9.56 6.56
CA ILE A 42 4.80 9.48 5.21
C ILE A 42 4.65 8.08 4.62
N CYS A 43 3.67 7.33 5.12
CA CYS A 43 3.28 6.04 4.57
C CYS A 43 4.26 4.89 4.77
N ASN A 44 5.21 5.00 5.70
CA ASN A 44 5.94 3.81 6.12
C ASN A 44 4.96 2.97 6.95
N MET A 45 4.93 1.68 6.69
CA MET A 45 3.92 0.82 7.32
C MET A 45 4.53 -0.47 7.77
N VAL A 46 3.96 -1.02 8.85
CA VAL A 46 4.25 -2.39 9.26
C VAL A 46 2.98 -3.20 9.01
N LEU A 47 3.11 -4.23 8.20
CA LEU A 47 2.01 -5.13 7.85
C LEU A 47 2.31 -6.51 8.40
N ASP A 48 1.29 -7.18 8.91
CA ASP A 48 1.41 -8.54 9.39
C ASP A 48 0.50 -9.46 8.59
N GLU A 49 0.79 -10.75 8.63
CA GLU A 49 0.07 -11.77 7.88
C GLU A 49 -0.03 -11.37 6.40
N THR A 50 1.07 -10.88 5.87
CA THR A 50 1.11 -10.29 4.54
C THR A 50 1.21 -11.35 3.48
N VAL A 51 0.44 -11.19 2.41
CA VAL A 51 0.46 -12.07 1.24
C VAL A 51 0.72 -11.20 0.03
N GLU A 52 1.72 -11.59 -0.76
CA GLU A 52 2.05 -10.91 -2.00
C GLU A 52 1.42 -11.63 -3.17
N PHE A 53 0.78 -10.87 -4.06
CA PHE A 53 0.24 -11.42 -5.30
C PHE A 53 1.32 -11.37 -6.37
N LEU A 54 1.59 -12.51 -7.00
CA LEU A 54 2.63 -12.60 -8.01
C LEU A 54 2.06 -12.18 -9.35
N ILE A 55 2.88 -11.50 -10.15
CA ILE A 55 2.48 -11.04 -11.46
C ILE A 55 2.96 -12.05 -12.50
N ASP A 56 2.04 -12.43 -13.40
CA ASP A 56 2.39 -13.31 -14.50
C ASP A 56 3.25 -12.52 -15.48
N SER A 57 4.47 -12.98 -15.70
CA SER A 57 5.42 -12.26 -16.54
C SER A 57 4.99 -12.24 -18.01
N LYS A 58 4.13 -13.17 -18.43
CA LYS A 58 3.69 -13.23 -19.82
C LYS A 58 2.58 -12.23 -20.11
N THR A 59 1.64 -12.10 -19.17
CA THR A 59 0.47 -11.26 -19.40
C THR A 59 0.58 -9.91 -18.72
N GLY A 60 1.43 -9.79 -17.71
CA GLY A 60 1.52 -8.56 -16.92
C GLY A 60 0.40 -8.40 -15.92
N PHE A 61 -0.50 -9.36 -15.82
CA PHE A 61 -1.59 -9.32 -14.86
C PHE A 61 -1.25 -10.17 -13.65
N LEU A 62 -2.00 -9.96 -12.56
CA LEU A 62 -1.82 -10.78 -11.37
C LEU A 62 -2.11 -12.23 -11.71
N SER A 63 -1.24 -13.12 -11.25
CA SER A 63 -1.44 -14.55 -11.41
C SER A 63 -2.31 -15.05 -10.27
N ASN A 64 -2.63 -16.34 -10.30
CA ASN A 64 -3.34 -16.96 -9.20
C ASN A 64 -2.40 -17.37 -8.07
N GLU A 65 -1.11 -17.08 -8.20
CA GLU A 65 -0.14 -17.49 -7.21
C GLU A 65 0.07 -16.40 -6.18
N GLU A 66 0.25 -16.81 -4.95
CA GLU A 66 0.49 -15.93 -3.83
C GLU A 66 1.70 -16.39 -3.05
N ARG A 67 2.33 -15.45 -2.36
CA ARG A 67 3.46 -15.79 -1.50
C ARG A 67 3.23 -15.16 -0.14
N GLU A 68 3.31 -15.99 0.90
CA GLU A 68 3.16 -15.49 2.27
C GLU A 68 4.47 -14.88 2.71
N LEU A 69 4.41 -13.65 3.20
CA LEU A 69 5.59 -12.91 3.62
C LEU A 69 5.67 -12.76 5.14
N GLY A 70 4.54 -12.94 5.85
CA GLY A 70 4.52 -12.68 7.29
C GLY A 70 4.55 -11.18 7.55
N ILE A 71 5.53 -10.73 8.32
CA ILE A 71 5.67 -9.31 8.63
C ILE A 71 6.43 -8.64 7.50
N LEU A 72 5.87 -7.54 7.01
CA LEU A 72 6.48 -6.74 5.96
C LEU A 72 6.57 -5.29 6.42
N ILE A 73 7.76 -4.70 6.29
CA ILE A 73 7.93 -3.28 6.53
C ILE A 73 7.95 -2.60 5.17
N ALA A 74 6.92 -1.79 4.91
CA ALA A 74 6.78 -1.10 3.64
C ALA A 74 7.31 0.31 3.77
N ARG A 75 8.21 0.69 2.85
CA ARG A 75 8.76 2.03 2.82
C ARG A 75 7.78 2.94 2.11
N GLY A 76 7.55 4.12 2.68
CA GLY A 76 6.58 5.04 2.11
C GLY A 76 6.86 5.40 0.66
N THR A 77 8.14 5.59 0.31
CA THR A 77 8.50 5.96 -1.06
C THR A 77 8.20 4.86 -2.06
N SER A 78 8.03 3.63 -1.60
CA SER A 78 7.71 2.50 -2.48
C SER A 78 6.22 2.23 -2.59
N VAL A 79 5.41 2.88 -1.77
CA VAL A 79 3.96 2.66 -1.76
C VAL A 79 3.31 3.60 -2.76
N LEU A 80 2.54 3.04 -3.68
CA LEU A 80 1.84 3.82 -4.69
C LEU A 80 0.44 4.20 -4.20
N ALA A 81 -0.29 3.24 -3.65
CA ALA A 81 -1.67 3.47 -3.22
C ALA A 81 -2.06 2.41 -2.20
N ILE A 82 -3.08 2.73 -1.43
CA ILE A 82 -3.63 1.85 -0.39
C ILE A 82 -5.13 1.79 -0.59
N CYS A 83 -5.70 0.60 -0.45
CA CYS A 83 -7.16 0.46 -0.47
C CYS A 83 -7.55 -0.65 0.49
N ASP A 84 -8.86 -0.86 0.68
CA ASP A 84 -9.27 -1.96 1.54
C ASP A 84 -8.98 -3.30 0.85
N GLU A 85 -9.20 -4.41 1.55
CA GLU A 85 -8.83 -5.71 1.00
C GLU A 85 -9.60 -6.05 -0.27
N ASN A 86 -10.73 -5.42 -0.51
CA ASN A 86 -11.54 -5.66 -1.70
C ASN A 86 -11.22 -4.68 -2.83
N GLY A 87 -10.30 -3.76 -2.61
CA GLY A 87 -9.89 -2.82 -3.63
C GLY A 87 -10.67 -1.52 -3.66
N PHE A 88 -11.52 -1.27 -2.67
CA PHE A 88 -12.30 -0.04 -2.62
C PHE A 88 -11.59 1.02 -1.78
N GLY A 89 -11.96 2.26 -2.03
CA GLY A 89 -11.47 3.36 -1.22
C GLY A 89 -10.00 3.65 -1.42
N GLU A 90 -9.54 3.57 -2.65
CA GLU A 90 -8.12 3.75 -2.94
C GLU A 90 -7.65 5.16 -2.59
N VAL A 91 -6.54 5.22 -1.85
CA VAL A 91 -5.88 6.47 -1.49
C VAL A 91 -4.51 6.47 -2.12
N ALA A 92 -4.26 7.43 -3.00
CA ALA A 92 -2.95 7.56 -3.64
C ALA A 92 -1.95 8.15 -2.65
N ASN A 93 -0.71 7.68 -2.75
CA ASN A 93 0.35 8.12 -1.86
C ASN A 93 1.10 9.28 -2.52
N PRO A 94 1.06 10.49 -1.95
CA PRO A 94 1.79 11.61 -2.54
C PRO A 94 3.30 11.53 -2.36
N TYR A 95 3.79 10.59 -1.52
CA TYR A 95 5.22 10.44 -1.28
C TYR A 95 5.85 9.36 -2.16
N ALA A 96 5.08 8.73 -3.05
CA ALA A 96 5.63 7.70 -3.92
C ALA A 96 6.66 8.27 -4.88
N GLU A 97 7.69 7.49 -5.18
CA GLU A 97 8.73 7.88 -6.12
C GLU A 97 8.82 6.95 -7.29
#